data_3944f5a1688e41cdd75a9bab38e24640
#
_entry.id   3944f5a1688e41cdd75a9bab38e24640
#
_cell.length_a   1.000
_cell.length_b   1.000
_cell.length_c   1.000
_cell.angle_alpha   90.00
_cell.angle_beta   90.00
_cell.angle_gamma   90.00
#
_symmetry.space_group_name_H-M   'P 1'
#
loop_
_entity.id
_entity.type
_entity.pdbx_description
1 polymer ?
#
loop_
_entity_poly.entity_id
_entity_poly.type
_entity_poly.pdbx_seq_one_letter_code
_entity_poly.pdbx_strand_id
1 'polypeptide(L)'
;LNISCPNVKVGGMAYGVKAEAAGEVVRMVRAACKKPLMVKLSPQAESIPEMCKAVEAAGADAISLTNTFQACAIDLEKRRPVFNNIFAGLSGPAVRPIALRMVWQAVGAVNIPVVGLGGIATGRDALEFIMAGATAVQVGAANFANPRAMETIADEMAAWMDKNGVKTLDEIRGCARHAE
;
A
#
# COMPACT_ATOMS: atom_id res chain seq x y z
N LEU A 1 2.49 -5.09 11.27
CA LEU A 1 3.23 -3.96 11.85
C LEU A 1 3.03 -2.72 10.99
N ASN A 2 2.55 -1.63 11.58
CA ASN A 2 2.40 -0.34 10.89
C ASN A 2 3.51 0.63 11.34
N ILE A 3 4.47 0.89 10.45
CA ILE A 3 5.57 1.84 10.67
C ILE A 3 5.37 3.15 9.87
N SER A 4 4.15 3.42 9.41
CA SER A 4 3.87 4.46 8.42
C SER A 4 2.85 5.51 8.89
N CYS A 5 2.51 5.56 10.19
CA CYS A 5 1.46 6.46 10.69
C CYS A 5 1.95 7.92 10.71
N PRO A 6 1.37 8.84 9.91
CA PRO A 6 1.79 10.24 9.89
C PRO A 6 1.32 11.03 11.12
N ASN A 7 0.40 10.47 11.91
CA ASN A 7 -0.26 11.14 13.03
C ASN A 7 0.41 10.90 14.41
N VAL A 8 1.47 10.10 14.46
CA VAL A 8 2.18 9.77 15.69
C VAL A 8 3.52 10.47 15.72
N LYS A 9 3.71 11.38 16.69
CA LYS A 9 4.94 12.18 16.84
C LYS A 9 6.17 11.37 17.26
N VAL A 10 5.98 10.27 17.98
CA VAL A 10 7.04 9.34 18.41
C VAL A 10 6.63 7.93 17.98
N GLY A 11 7.41 7.27 17.15
CA GLY A 11 7.09 5.96 16.57
C GLY A 11 6.75 6.05 15.09
N GLY A 12 5.69 5.48 14.64
CA GLY A 12 5.12 5.45 13.29
C GLY A 12 5.96 6.02 12.14
N MET A 13 5.84 7.31 11.86
CA MET A 13 6.50 7.95 10.73
C MET A 13 8.04 8.04 10.88
N ALA A 14 8.58 8.12 12.10
CA ALA A 14 10.03 8.16 12.32
C ALA A 14 10.72 6.90 11.78
N TYR A 15 10.06 5.75 11.87
CA TYR A 15 10.54 4.48 11.34
C TYR A 15 10.19 4.26 9.87
N GLY A 16 9.29 5.03 9.30
CA GLY A 16 8.79 4.86 7.93
C GLY A 16 9.51 5.70 6.87
N VAL A 17 10.47 6.54 7.26
CA VAL A 17 11.20 7.44 6.34
C VAL A 17 12.54 6.82 5.92
N LYS A 18 13.32 6.35 6.87
CA LYS A 18 14.66 5.79 6.63
C LYS A 18 14.67 4.27 6.70
N ALA A 19 15.33 3.63 5.75
CA ALA A 19 15.40 2.18 5.63
C ALA A 19 16.06 1.52 6.85
N GLU A 20 17.11 2.13 7.41
CA GLU A 20 17.82 1.61 8.59
C GLU A 20 16.89 1.54 9.80
N ALA A 21 16.15 2.63 10.08
CA ALA A 21 15.22 2.68 11.20
C ALA A 21 14.06 1.68 11.05
N ALA A 22 13.56 1.51 9.83
CA ALA A 22 12.56 0.49 9.52
C ALA A 22 13.09 -0.93 9.77
N GLY A 23 14.29 -1.24 9.28
CA GLY A 23 14.92 -2.53 9.49
C GLY A 23 15.18 -2.83 10.97
N GLU A 24 15.56 -1.83 11.76
CA GLU A 24 15.78 -1.99 13.19
C GLU A 24 14.48 -2.35 13.93
N VAL A 25 13.40 -1.60 13.74
CA VAL A 25 12.13 -1.88 14.41
C VAL A 25 11.54 -3.23 13.96
N VAL A 26 11.69 -3.61 12.69
CA VAL A 26 11.23 -4.91 12.20
C VAL A 26 12.02 -6.06 12.85
N ARG A 27 13.35 -5.95 12.99
CA ARG A 27 14.16 -6.96 13.71
C ARG A 27 13.72 -7.12 15.15
N MET A 28 13.46 -6.02 15.87
CA MET A 28 12.97 -6.06 17.26
C MET A 28 11.63 -6.79 17.34
N VAL A 29 10.67 -6.46 16.47
CA VAL A 29 9.37 -7.14 16.45
C VAL A 29 9.52 -8.60 16.05
N ARG A 30 10.35 -8.92 15.06
CA ARG A 30 10.60 -10.29 14.62
C ARG A 30 11.18 -11.17 15.73
N ALA A 31 12.06 -10.63 16.53
CA ALA A 31 12.64 -11.37 17.67
C ALA A 31 11.56 -11.83 18.69
N ALA A 32 10.53 -11.02 18.88
CA ALA A 32 9.44 -11.30 19.81
C ALA A 32 8.24 -12.02 19.15
N CYS A 33 8.09 -11.96 17.82
CA CYS A 33 6.93 -12.48 17.09
C CYS A 33 7.33 -13.66 16.19
N LYS A 34 6.74 -14.84 16.43
CA LYS A 34 6.94 -16.05 15.59
C LYS A 34 5.85 -16.26 14.54
N LYS A 35 4.84 -15.38 14.51
CA LYS A 35 3.75 -15.44 13.53
C LYS A 35 4.12 -14.71 12.25
N PRO A 36 3.39 -14.92 11.13
CA PRO A 36 3.58 -14.12 9.93
C PRO A 36 3.55 -12.62 10.23
N LEU A 37 4.58 -11.91 9.74
CA LEU A 37 4.79 -10.49 9.99
C LEU A 37 4.70 -9.71 8.67
N MET A 38 3.56 -9.05 8.46
CA MET A 38 3.40 -8.09 7.37
C MET A 38 3.74 -6.68 7.84
N VAL A 39 4.59 -5.98 7.11
CA VAL A 39 5.03 -4.61 7.42
C VAL A 39 4.38 -3.63 6.45
N LYS A 40 3.64 -2.65 6.99
CA LYS A 40 3.00 -1.60 6.20
C LYS A 40 3.89 -0.37 6.10
N LEU A 41 4.28 -0.03 4.87
CA LEU A 41 5.24 1.02 4.56
C LEU A 41 4.59 2.39 4.34
N SER A 42 5.39 3.43 4.56
CA SER A 42 5.03 4.83 4.34
C SER A 42 5.24 5.23 2.88
N PRO A 43 4.36 6.08 2.32
CA PRO A 43 4.63 6.72 1.03
C PRO A 43 5.74 7.77 1.09
N GLN A 44 6.17 8.13 2.30
CA GLN A 44 7.20 9.16 2.55
C GLN A 44 8.59 8.55 2.76
N ALA A 45 8.76 7.25 2.50
CA ALA A 45 10.08 6.63 2.49
C ALA A 45 11.01 7.33 1.48
N GLU A 46 12.25 7.60 1.86
CA GLU A 46 13.26 8.22 1.00
C GLU A 46 13.49 7.39 -0.27
N SER A 47 13.45 6.07 -0.14
CA SER A 47 13.53 5.12 -1.25
C SER A 47 12.65 3.91 -0.96
N ILE A 48 11.64 3.67 -1.79
CA ILE A 48 10.80 2.48 -1.66
C ILE A 48 11.59 1.19 -1.84
N PRO A 49 12.45 1.02 -2.87
CA PRO A 49 13.26 -0.19 -3.01
C PRO A 49 14.14 -0.49 -1.79
N GLU A 50 14.86 0.51 -1.28
CA GLU A 50 15.76 0.32 -0.13
C GLU A 50 14.98 0.02 1.16
N MET A 51 13.85 0.68 1.37
CA MET A 51 12.94 0.39 2.48
C MET A 51 12.44 -1.05 2.43
N CYS A 52 12.01 -1.52 1.27
CA CYS A 52 11.53 -2.89 1.07
C CYS A 52 12.63 -3.93 1.36
N LYS A 53 13.84 -3.73 0.82
CA LYS A 53 14.99 -4.61 1.08
C LYS A 53 15.35 -4.64 2.57
N ALA A 54 15.34 -3.50 3.25
CA ALA A 54 15.68 -3.42 4.66
C ALA A 54 14.69 -4.18 5.55
N VAL A 55 13.38 -4.07 5.28
CA VAL A 55 12.37 -4.80 6.06
C VAL A 55 12.34 -6.29 5.74
N GLU A 56 12.59 -6.71 4.49
CA GLU A 56 12.75 -8.11 4.10
C GLU A 56 13.96 -8.72 4.83
N ALA A 57 15.12 -8.09 4.75
CA ALA A 57 16.33 -8.53 5.44
C ALA A 57 16.19 -8.57 6.97
N ALA A 58 15.29 -7.77 7.53
CA ALA A 58 14.96 -7.75 8.95
C ALA A 58 13.97 -8.85 9.38
N GLY A 59 13.44 -9.66 8.43
CA GLY A 59 12.59 -10.81 8.69
C GLY A 59 11.09 -10.55 8.54
N ALA A 60 10.68 -9.57 7.74
CA ALA A 60 9.30 -9.46 7.31
C ALA A 60 8.92 -10.62 6.38
N ASP A 61 7.72 -11.18 6.55
CA ASP A 61 7.18 -12.23 5.69
C ASP A 61 6.40 -11.67 4.50
N ALA A 62 5.93 -10.42 4.62
CA ALA A 62 5.23 -9.71 3.56
C ALA A 62 5.34 -8.20 3.78
N ILE A 63 5.14 -7.45 2.71
CA ILE A 63 5.08 -5.99 2.72
C ILE A 63 3.71 -5.56 2.25
N SER A 64 3.12 -4.53 2.89
CA SER A 64 1.97 -3.81 2.32
C SER A 64 2.29 -2.33 2.14
N LEU A 65 1.85 -1.77 1.04
CA LEU A 65 1.97 -0.35 0.77
C LEU A 65 0.85 0.12 -0.19
N THR A 66 0.33 1.31 0.08
CA THR A 66 0.93 2.36 0.89
C THR A 66 -0.05 2.92 1.93
N ASN A 67 0.46 3.68 2.90
CA ASN A 67 -0.36 4.51 3.78
C ASN A 67 -0.82 5.77 3.02
N THR A 68 -1.62 6.63 3.69
CA THR A 68 -2.10 7.90 3.14
C THR A 68 -0.97 8.89 2.89
N PHE A 69 -1.15 9.75 1.91
CA PHE A 69 -0.21 10.83 1.56
C PHE A 69 -0.53 12.08 2.38
N GLN A 70 0.47 12.82 2.81
CA GLN A 70 0.23 14.09 3.47
C GLN A 70 -0.36 15.11 2.51
N ALA A 71 -1.45 15.76 2.94
CA ALA A 71 -2.14 16.79 2.19
C ALA A 71 -2.68 17.88 3.13
N CYS A 72 -3.08 19.00 2.56
CA CYS A 72 -3.66 20.14 3.27
C CYS A 72 -4.93 20.61 2.57
N ALA A 73 -5.88 21.12 3.35
CA ALA A 73 -7.06 21.81 2.85
C ALA A 73 -7.28 23.09 3.66
N ILE A 74 -7.69 24.17 2.98
CA ILE A 74 -7.98 25.48 3.58
C ILE A 74 -9.49 25.74 3.54
N ASP A 75 -10.03 26.08 4.69
CA ASP A 75 -11.39 26.61 4.83
C ASP A 75 -11.35 28.11 4.50
N LEU A 76 -11.90 28.46 3.35
CA LEU A 76 -11.86 29.83 2.83
C LEU A 76 -12.66 30.80 3.71
N GLU A 77 -13.79 30.33 4.26
CA GLU A 77 -14.68 31.14 5.10
C GLU A 77 -14.03 31.45 6.44
N LYS A 78 -13.39 30.43 7.04
CA LYS A 78 -12.70 30.58 8.32
C LYS A 78 -11.27 31.08 8.17
N ARG A 79 -10.76 31.15 6.94
CA ARG A 79 -9.36 31.56 6.60
C ARG A 79 -8.30 30.82 7.42
N ARG A 80 -8.48 29.50 7.58
CA ARG A 80 -7.59 28.62 8.35
C ARG A 80 -7.57 27.20 7.78
N PRO A 81 -6.58 26.37 8.15
CA PRO A 81 -6.61 24.95 7.81
C PRO A 81 -7.90 24.26 8.30
N VAL A 82 -8.42 23.33 7.48
CA VAL A 82 -9.59 22.52 7.83
C VAL A 82 -9.29 21.63 9.04
N PHE A 83 -8.08 21.09 9.11
CA PHE A 83 -7.65 20.18 10.18
C PHE A 83 -6.78 20.91 11.22
N ASN A 84 -6.99 20.62 12.50
CA ASN A 84 -6.20 21.20 13.59
C ASN A 84 -4.70 20.88 13.48
N ASN A 85 -4.34 19.74 12.89
CA ASN A 85 -2.94 19.34 12.64
C ASN A 85 -2.37 19.95 11.34
N ILE A 86 -3.09 20.84 10.67
CA ILE A 86 -2.76 21.46 9.38
C ILE A 86 -2.74 20.40 8.25
N PHE A 87 -1.93 19.37 8.41
CA PHE A 87 -1.80 18.27 7.44
C PHE A 87 -2.60 17.05 7.87
N ALA A 88 -3.22 16.39 6.88
CA ALA A 88 -3.98 15.16 7.06
C ALA A 88 -3.65 14.15 5.96
N GLY A 89 -4.09 12.91 6.13
CA GLY A 89 -3.86 11.85 5.18
C GLY A 89 -4.82 11.93 3.99
N LEU A 90 -4.31 12.09 2.79
CA LEU A 90 -5.04 11.95 1.53
C LEU A 90 -5.13 10.48 1.15
N SER A 91 -6.34 10.01 0.86
CA SER A 91 -6.65 8.68 0.33
C SER A 91 -7.71 8.76 -0.77
N GLY A 92 -8.12 7.61 -1.32
CA GLY A 92 -9.12 7.54 -2.38
C GLY A 92 -8.51 7.49 -3.79
N PRO A 93 -9.35 7.52 -4.85
CA PRO A 93 -8.91 7.25 -6.24
C PRO A 93 -7.77 8.14 -6.74
N ALA A 94 -7.67 9.37 -6.25
CA ALA A 94 -6.62 10.33 -6.65
C ALA A 94 -5.19 9.83 -6.36
N VAL A 95 -5.00 8.99 -5.34
CA VAL A 95 -3.66 8.48 -4.97
C VAL A 95 -3.30 7.18 -5.69
N ARG A 96 -4.25 6.53 -6.39
CA ARG A 96 -4.05 5.23 -7.03
C ARG A 96 -2.81 5.16 -7.94
N PRO A 97 -2.61 6.04 -8.92
CA PRO A 97 -1.47 5.94 -9.82
C PRO A 97 -0.13 6.09 -9.09
N ILE A 98 -0.09 6.85 -8.01
CA ILE A 98 1.13 6.99 -7.19
C ILE A 98 1.37 5.72 -6.38
N ALA A 99 0.33 5.17 -5.75
CA ALA A 99 0.40 3.92 -5.01
C ALA A 99 0.79 2.74 -5.91
N LEU A 100 0.22 2.65 -7.11
CA LEU A 100 0.54 1.62 -8.11
C LEU A 100 2.03 1.67 -8.51
N ARG A 101 2.57 2.87 -8.78
CA ARG A 101 4.01 3.05 -9.03
C ARG A 101 4.87 2.54 -7.88
N MET A 102 4.48 2.82 -6.64
CA MET A 102 5.22 2.38 -5.45
C MET A 102 5.19 0.86 -5.29
N VAL A 103 4.03 0.23 -5.54
CA VAL A 103 3.90 -1.24 -5.57
C VAL A 103 4.77 -1.84 -6.66
N TRP A 104 4.78 -1.25 -7.86
CA TRP A 104 5.68 -1.67 -8.94
C TRP A 104 7.14 -1.68 -8.51
N GLN A 105 7.60 -0.62 -7.85
CA GLN A 105 8.97 -0.52 -7.32
C GLN A 105 9.25 -1.56 -6.24
N ALA A 106 8.31 -1.76 -5.31
CA ALA A 106 8.44 -2.74 -4.23
C ALA A 106 8.57 -4.17 -4.76
N VAL A 107 7.67 -4.57 -5.70
CA VAL A 107 7.72 -5.90 -6.34
C VAL A 107 9.05 -6.17 -7.03
N GLY A 108 9.67 -5.16 -7.63
CA GLY A 108 10.99 -5.30 -8.26
C GLY A 108 12.17 -5.35 -7.30
N ALA A 109 11.94 -5.07 -6.01
CA ALA A 109 13.02 -4.92 -5.02
C ALA A 109 13.15 -6.11 -4.07
N VAL A 110 12.11 -6.93 -3.88
CA VAL A 110 12.05 -8.01 -2.88
C VAL A 110 11.47 -9.30 -3.46
N ASN A 111 11.70 -10.41 -2.74
CA ASN A 111 11.16 -11.73 -3.08
C ASN A 111 9.94 -12.12 -2.24
N ILE A 112 9.69 -11.42 -1.14
CA ILE A 112 8.51 -11.65 -0.29
C ILE A 112 7.25 -11.05 -0.92
N PRO A 113 6.06 -11.57 -0.57
CA PRO A 113 4.79 -11.05 -1.07
C PRO A 113 4.61 -9.56 -0.83
N VAL A 114 4.12 -8.85 -1.87
CA VAL A 114 3.77 -7.43 -1.79
C VAL A 114 2.25 -7.29 -1.92
N VAL A 115 1.64 -6.64 -0.95
CA VAL A 115 0.20 -6.35 -0.91
C VAL A 115 -0.02 -4.89 -1.26
N GLY A 116 -0.76 -4.64 -2.36
CA GLY A 116 -1.03 -3.28 -2.85
C GLY A 116 -2.24 -2.65 -2.19
N LEU A 117 -2.13 -1.38 -1.79
CA LEU A 117 -3.27 -0.58 -1.37
C LEU A 117 -3.06 0.91 -1.71
N GLY A 118 -4.17 1.60 -1.92
CA GLY A 118 -4.18 3.03 -2.21
C GLY A 118 -5.05 3.36 -3.41
N GLY A 119 -6.23 3.89 -3.16
CA GLY A 119 -7.14 4.39 -4.18
C GLY A 119 -7.90 3.33 -4.98
N ILE A 120 -7.84 2.06 -4.59
CA ILE A 120 -8.61 0.98 -5.22
C ILE A 120 -10.09 1.19 -4.90
N ALA A 121 -10.93 1.33 -5.93
CA ALA A 121 -12.37 1.55 -5.82
C ALA A 121 -13.18 0.64 -6.75
N THR A 122 -12.55 0.00 -7.73
CA THR A 122 -13.15 -0.93 -8.70
C THR A 122 -12.32 -2.19 -8.87
N GLY A 123 -12.92 -3.25 -9.45
CA GLY A 123 -12.19 -4.47 -9.81
C GLY A 123 -11.06 -4.22 -10.81
N ARG A 124 -11.26 -3.26 -11.73
CA ARG A 124 -10.20 -2.87 -12.67
C ARG A 124 -9.00 -2.26 -11.95
N ASP A 125 -9.24 -1.39 -10.96
CA ASP A 125 -8.17 -0.84 -10.15
C ASP A 125 -7.37 -1.95 -9.44
N ALA A 126 -8.08 -2.92 -8.85
CA ALA A 126 -7.45 -4.06 -8.18
C ALA A 126 -6.58 -4.90 -9.14
N LEU A 127 -7.10 -5.17 -10.34
CA LEU A 127 -6.38 -5.91 -11.37
C LEU A 127 -5.10 -5.20 -11.84
N GLU A 128 -5.09 -3.86 -11.91
CA GLU A 128 -3.87 -3.09 -12.21
C GLU A 128 -2.74 -3.41 -11.20
N PHE A 129 -3.08 -3.48 -9.90
CA PHE A 129 -2.09 -3.84 -8.88
C PHE A 129 -1.61 -5.30 -9.00
N ILE A 130 -2.51 -6.24 -9.32
CA ILE A 130 -2.13 -7.64 -9.57
C ILE A 130 -1.21 -7.73 -10.79
N MET A 131 -1.55 -7.07 -11.89
CA MET A 131 -0.73 -7.05 -13.11
C MET A 131 0.62 -6.35 -12.89
N ALA A 132 0.70 -5.40 -11.96
CA ALA A 132 1.96 -4.80 -11.51
C ALA A 132 2.81 -5.74 -10.64
N GLY A 133 2.27 -6.90 -10.22
CA GLY A 133 2.95 -7.93 -9.45
C GLY A 133 2.54 -8.04 -7.98
N ALA A 134 1.53 -7.29 -7.53
CA ALA A 134 1.01 -7.47 -6.18
C ALA A 134 0.42 -8.87 -6.00
N THR A 135 0.70 -9.48 -4.85
CA THR A 135 0.16 -10.81 -4.47
C THR A 135 -1.30 -10.71 -4.08
N ALA A 136 -1.67 -9.61 -3.44
CA ALA A 136 -3.03 -9.30 -3.01
C ALA A 136 -3.24 -7.78 -2.97
N VAL A 137 -4.48 -7.36 -2.74
CA VAL A 137 -4.83 -5.96 -2.57
C VAL A 137 -5.60 -5.72 -1.28
N GLN A 138 -5.56 -4.48 -0.78
CA GLN A 138 -6.38 -4.03 0.34
C GLN A 138 -7.21 -2.81 -0.09
N VAL A 139 -8.46 -2.78 0.35
CA VAL A 139 -9.41 -1.70 0.06
C VAL A 139 -9.70 -0.93 1.34
N GLY A 140 -9.44 0.35 1.34
CA GLY A 140 -9.63 1.23 2.49
C GLY A 140 -10.75 2.25 2.25
N ALA A 141 -10.42 3.39 1.66
CA ALA A 141 -11.29 4.54 1.53
C ALA A 141 -12.62 4.25 0.80
N ALA A 142 -12.64 3.33 -0.17
CA ALA A 142 -13.86 2.99 -0.91
C ALA A 142 -14.98 2.44 0.00
N ASN A 143 -14.62 1.78 1.13
CA ASN A 143 -15.62 1.25 2.08
C ASN A 143 -16.42 2.35 2.79
N PHE A 144 -15.90 3.58 2.89
CA PHE A 144 -16.63 4.70 3.47
C PHE A 144 -17.73 5.21 2.54
N ALA A 145 -17.51 5.14 1.22
CA ALA A 145 -18.50 5.52 0.22
C ALA A 145 -19.49 4.38 -0.07
N ASN A 146 -18.99 3.13 -0.09
CA ASN A 146 -19.77 1.93 -0.31
C ASN A 146 -19.32 0.84 0.68
N PRO A 147 -20.11 0.53 1.73
CA PRO A 147 -19.76 -0.52 2.69
C PRO A 147 -19.57 -1.92 2.09
N ARG A 148 -20.11 -2.15 0.88
CA ARG A 148 -19.95 -3.40 0.12
C ARG A 148 -18.86 -3.32 -0.96
N ALA A 149 -18.00 -2.31 -0.91
CA ALA A 149 -16.96 -2.09 -1.93
C ALA A 149 -16.09 -3.32 -2.17
N MET A 150 -15.71 -4.05 -1.12
CA MET A 150 -14.88 -5.24 -1.27
C MET A 150 -15.58 -6.38 -2.03
N GLU A 151 -16.87 -6.61 -1.77
CA GLU A 151 -17.67 -7.59 -2.51
C GLU A 151 -17.78 -7.18 -3.97
N THR A 152 -18.19 -5.92 -4.23
CA THR A 152 -18.31 -5.38 -5.58
C THR A 152 -17.00 -5.51 -6.37
N ILE A 153 -15.87 -5.15 -5.75
CA ILE A 153 -14.54 -5.26 -6.36
C ILE A 153 -14.20 -6.72 -6.70
N ALA A 154 -14.50 -7.66 -5.80
CA ALA A 154 -14.24 -9.08 -6.03
C ALA A 154 -15.09 -9.62 -7.20
N ASP A 155 -16.39 -9.26 -7.24
CA ASP A 155 -17.31 -9.65 -8.31
C ASP A 155 -16.87 -9.06 -9.67
N GLU A 156 -16.44 -7.80 -9.71
CA GLU A 156 -15.91 -7.15 -10.91
C GLU A 156 -14.61 -7.80 -11.39
N MET A 157 -13.72 -8.19 -10.48
CA MET A 157 -12.50 -8.93 -10.81
C MET A 157 -12.86 -10.29 -11.43
N ALA A 158 -13.76 -11.05 -10.80
CA ALA A 158 -14.21 -12.34 -11.31
C ALA A 158 -14.83 -12.20 -12.71
N ALA A 159 -15.74 -11.27 -12.91
CA ALA A 159 -16.36 -11.01 -14.20
C ALA A 159 -15.33 -10.63 -15.29
N TRP A 160 -14.30 -9.85 -14.94
CA TRP A 160 -13.24 -9.53 -15.87
C TRP A 160 -12.40 -10.77 -16.23
N MET A 161 -12.07 -11.60 -15.23
CA MET A 161 -11.33 -12.85 -15.42
C MET A 161 -12.10 -13.81 -16.33
N ASP A 162 -13.38 -14.03 -16.08
CA ASP A 162 -14.26 -14.88 -16.90
C ASP A 162 -14.30 -14.39 -18.36
N LYS A 163 -14.51 -13.09 -18.55
CA LYS A 163 -14.56 -12.47 -19.89
C LYS A 163 -13.25 -12.64 -20.66
N ASN A 164 -12.10 -12.69 -19.97
CA ASN A 164 -10.78 -12.77 -20.59
C ASN A 164 -10.18 -14.18 -20.55
N GLY A 165 -10.93 -15.19 -20.07
CA GLY A 165 -10.49 -16.58 -20.01
C GLY A 165 -9.37 -16.83 -18.98
N VAL A 166 -9.23 -15.96 -17.98
CA VAL A 166 -8.25 -16.06 -16.88
C VAL A 166 -8.85 -16.90 -15.75
N LYS A 167 -8.20 -17.99 -15.38
CA LYS A 167 -8.69 -18.91 -14.35
C LYS A 167 -8.18 -18.56 -12.95
N THR A 168 -6.97 -18.04 -12.86
CA THR A 168 -6.33 -17.69 -11.59
C THR A 168 -5.60 -16.33 -11.71
N LEU A 169 -5.49 -15.62 -10.60
CA LEU A 169 -4.73 -14.37 -10.56
C LEU A 169 -3.23 -14.59 -10.86
N ASP A 170 -2.71 -15.79 -10.66
CA ASP A 170 -1.31 -16.11 -10.95
C ASP A 170 -0.97 -16.03 -12.45
N GLU A 171 -1.95 -16.28 -13.32
CA GLU A 171 -1.78 -16.16 -14.78
C GLU A 171 -1.52 -14.71 -15.23
N ILE A 172 -2.00 -13.75 -14.47
CA ILE A 172 -1.88 -12.33 -14.80
C ILE A 172 -0.98 -11.55 -13.84
N ARG A 173 -0.54 -12.19 -12.72
CA ARG A 173 0.31 -11.50 -11.75
C ARG A 173 1.64 -11.10 -12.38
N GLY A 174 1.92 -9.81 -12.36
CA GLY A 174 3.16 -9.26 -12.89
C GLY A 174 3.25 -9.26 -14.43
N CYS A 175 2.20 -9.64 -15.16
CA CYS A 175 2.25 -9.70 -16.63
C CYS A 175 2.61 -8.35 -17.27
N ALA A 176 2.19 -7.23 -16.67
CA ALA A 176 2.53 -5.90 -17.16
C ALA A 176 4.03 -5.58 -17.06
N ARG A 177 4.80 -6.31 -16.26
CA ARG A 177 6.26 -6.09 -16.06
C ARG A 177 7.11 -6.67 -17.18
N HIS A 178 6.54 -7.55 -18.00
CA HIS A 178 7.19 -8.27 -19.08
C HIS A 178 6.65 -7.87 -20.46
N ALA A 179 5.76 -6.85 -20.51
CA ALA A 179 5.31 -6.30 -21.79
C ALA A 179 6.47 -5.51 -22.42
N GLU A 180 6.98 -6.02 -23.57
CA GLU A 180 7.91 -5.31 -24.45
C GLU A 180 7.16 -4.28 -25.32
#